data_451841a5777bfdccd41884c7e266ee79
#
_entry.id   451841a5777bfdccd41884c7e266ee79
#
_cell.length_a   1.000
_cell.length_b   1.000
_cell.length_c   1.000
_cell.angle_alpha   90.00
_cell.angle_beta   90.00
_cell.angle_gamma   90.00
#
_symmetry.space_group_name_H-M   'P 1'
#
loop_
_entity.id
_entity.type
_entity.pdbx_description
1 polymer ?
#
loop_
_entity_poly.entity_id
_entity_poly.type
_entity_poly.pdbx_seq_one_letter_code
_entity_poly.pdbx_strand_id
1 'polypeptide(L)'
;MTNTFFPENERRLLSIHAHPDDEASKGASTIAAYHDEGVYCALVCCTGGEEGDILNPAMDRPEIIDNLPQVRLAELQKSADIIGYDEVIMLGYRDSGMPDSPANSNPDAFANADPEEAIGRIVSIIRRIRPHVIISYPDER
;
A
#
# COMPACT_ATOMS: atom_id res chain seq x y z
N MET A 1 12.61 20.80 14.75
CA MET A 1 12.27 21.29 13.40
C MET A 1 10.79 21.08 13.19
N THR A 2 10.02 22.16 13.08
CA THR A 2 8.60 22.09 12.76
C THR A 2 8.45 21.55 11.34
N ASN A 3 7.61 20.54 11.16
CA ASN A 3 7.31 20.01 9.83
C ASN A 3 6.45 21.05 9.11
N THR A 4 7.02 21.75 8.14
CA THR A 4 6.34 22.82 7.39
C THR A 4 5.29 22.33 6.41
N PHE A 5 5.11 21.00 6.27
CA PHE A 5 4.17 20.41 5.32
C PHE A 5 2.73 20.28 5.84
N PHE A 6 2.52 20.20 7.14
CA PHE A 6 1.20 19.99 7.72
C PHE A 6 0.89 21.05 8.77
N PRO A 7 -0.35 21.60 8.78
CA PRO A 7 -0.81 22.46 9.86
C PRO A 7 -0.69 21.76 11.22
N GLU A 8 -0.42 22.52 12.29
CA GLU A 8 -0.22 21.97 13.65
C GLU A 8 -1.44 21.16 14.15
N ASN A 9 -2.64 21.52 13.71
CA ASN A 9 -3.89 20.92 14.15
C ASN A 9 -4.43 19.85 13.17
N GLU A 10 -3.72 19.55 12.09
CA GLU A 10 -4.18 18.54 11.12
C GLU A 10 -3.97 17.13 11.67
N ARG A 11 -5.07 16.39 11.77
CA ARG A 11 -5.03 14.97 12.12
C ARG A 11 -4.58 14.15 10.92
N ARG A 12 -3.75 13.15 11.14
CA ARG A 12 -3.14 12.35 10.08
C ARG A 12 -3.22 10.85 10.41
N LEU A 13 -3.61 10.06 9.42
CA LEU A 13 -3.70 8.62 9.48
C LEU A 13 -2.85 8.01 8.36
N LEU A 14 -2.13 6.95 8.67
CA LEU A 14 -1.32 6.20 7.73
C LEU A 14 -1.77 4.74 7.71
N SER A 15 -2.17 4.24 6.55
CA SER A 15 -2.38 2.81 6.31
C SER A 15 -1.14 2.21 5.66
N ILE A 16 -0.72 1.01 6.09
CA ILE A 16 0.42 0.28 5.51
C ILE A 16 -0.08 -1.11 5.14
N HIS A 17 -0.12 -1.39 3.84
CA HIS A 17 -0.62 -2.63 3.26
C HIS A 17 0.41 -3.30 2.35
N ALA A 18 0.32 -4.63 2.22
CA ALA A 18 1.25 -5.41 1.42
C ALA A 18 1.01 -5.25 -0.09
N HIS A 19 -0.25 -5.28 -0.52
CA HIS A 19 -0.60 -5.37 -1.94
C HIS A 19 -1.66 -4.34 -2.34
N PRO A 20 -1.74 -3.97 -3.62
CA PRO A 20 -2.93 -3.33 -4.19
C PRO A 20 -4.16 -4.24 -3.97
N ASP A 21 -5.28 -3.67 -3.54
CA ASP A 21 -6.55 -4.25 -3.11
C ASP A 21 -6.75 -4.37 -1.58
N ASP A 22 -5.69 -4.41 -0.81
CA ASP A 22 -5.76 -4.44 0.65
C ASP A 22 -6.42 -3.17 1.21
N GLU A 23 -6.21 -2.02 0.59
CA GLU A 23 -6.81 -0.75 0.98
C GLU A 23 -8.33 -0.77 0.89
N ALA A 24 -8.86 -1.52 -0.08
CA ALA A 24 -10.31 -1.67 -0.27
C ALA A 24 -10.92 -2.70 0.68
N SER A 25 -10.19 -3.79 0.97
CA SER A 25 -10.67 -4.90 1.77
C SER A 25 -10.42 -4.73 3.28
N LYS A 26 -9.45 -3.90 3.67
CA LYS A 26 -8.97 -3.77 5.05
C LYS A 26 -9.06 -2.32 5.54
N GLY A 27 -10.26 -1.90 5.91
CA GLY A 27 -10.45 -0.62 6.59
C GLY A 27 -10.90 0.55 5.71
N ALA A 28 -11.32 0.32 4.46
CA ALA A 28 -11.78 1.38 3.55
C ALA A 28 -12.85 2.29 4.17
N SER A 29 -13.84 1.73 4.84
CA SER A 29 -14.90 2.50 5.51
C SER A 29 -14.38 3.38 6.64
N THR A 30 -13.36 2.93 7.35
CA THR A 30 -12.70 3.72 8.40
C THR A 30 -11.97 4.91 7.80
N ILE A 31 -11.20 4.70 6.73
CA ILE A 31 -10.50 5.76 6.03
C ILE A 31 -11.48 6.79 5.48
N ALA A 32 -12.54 6.33 4.77
CA ALA A 32 -13.56 7.23 4.21
C ALA A 32 -14.21 8.09 5.28
N ALA A 33 -14.58 7.50 6.42
CA ALA A 33 -15.19 8.25 7.53
C ALA A 33 -14.24 9.30 8.11
N TYR A 34 -12.97 8.98 8.30
CA TYR A 34 -12.00 9.95 8.83
C TYR A 34 -11.62 11.01 7.79
N HIS A 35 -11.54 10.64 6.51
CA HIS A 35 -11.32 11.61 5.45
C HIS A 35 -12.46 12.64 5.38
N ASP A 36 -13.72 12.19 5.48
CA ASP A 36 -14.90 13.07 5.54
C ASP A 36 -14.87 14.03 6.75
N GLU A 37 -14.20 13.65 7.83
CA GLU A 37 -13.95 14.50 9.01
C GLU A 37 -12.72 15.43 8.84
N GLY A 38 -12.09 15.46 7.68
CA GLY A 38 -10.93 16.30 7.39
C GLY A 38 -9.61 15.76 7.96
N VAL A 39 -9.50 14.45 8.17
CA VAL A 39 -8.24 13.80 8.52
C VAL A 39 -7.45 13.56 7.23
N TYR A 40 -6.17 13.95 7.21
CA TYR A 40 -5.27 13.58 6.14
C TYR A 40 -4.98 12.07 6.19
N CYS A 41 -5.30 11.35 5.13
CA CYS A 41 -5.17 9.91 5.03
C CYS A 41 -4.12 9.53 3.98
N ALA A 42 -3.06 8.85 4.39
CA ALA A 42 -2.03 8.36 3.50
C ALA A 42 -2.01 6.83 3.44
N LEU A 43 -1.69 6.28 2.28
CA LEU A 43 -1.54 4.85 2.03
C LEU A 43 -0.09 4.54 1.65
N VAL A 44 0.51 3.56 2.31
CA VAL A 44 1.71 2.86 1.84
C VAL A 44 1.31 1.49 1.33
N CYS A 45 1.66 1.20 0.08
CA CYS A 45 1.54 -0.13 -0.51
C CYS A 45 2.95 -0.70 -0.71
N CYS A 46 3.26 -1.84 -0.09
CA CYS A 46 4.63 -2.36 -0.05
C CYS A 46 5.08 -2.92 -1.39
N THR A 47 4.18 -3.58 -2.14
CA THR A 47 4.47 -4.25 -3.41
C THR A 47 3.49 -3.86 -4.51
N GLY A 48 3.79 -4.20 -5.75
CA GLY A 48 2.87 -4.02 -6.87
C GLY A 48 1.86 -5.15 -7.05
N GLY A 49 1.93 -6.21 -6.23
CA GLY A 49 1.03 -7.36 -6.33
C GLY A 49 1.23 -8.18 -7.61
N GLU A 50 2.47 -8.29 -8.08
CA GLU A 50 2.81 -8.90 -9.38
C GLU A 50 2.50 -10.40 -9.45
N GLU A 51 2.40 -11.06 -8.29
CA GLU A 51 2.12 -12.49 -8.18
C GLU A 51 0.62 -12.79 -7.94
N GLY A 52 -0.23 -11.79 -8.06
CA GLY A 52 -1.67 -11.96 -7.89
C GLY A 52 -2.33 -12.67 -9.08
N ASP A 53 -3.25 -13.60 -8.79
CA ASP A 53 -4.03 -14.31 -9.79
C ASP A 53 -5.11 -13.43 -10.42
N ILE A 54 -5.32 -13.58 -11.73
CA ILE A 54 -6.46 -12.97 -12.44
C ILE A 54 -7.66 -13.89 -12.29
N LEU A 55 -8.51 -13.63 -11.31
CA LEU A 55 -9.69 -14.45 -11.03
C LEU A 55 -10.90 -14.12 -11.91
N ASN A 56 -10.94 -12.93 -12.51
CA ASN A 56 -12.03 -12.50 -13.38
C ASN A 56 -11.73 -12.93 -14.83
N PRO A 57 -12.50 -13.87 -15.42
CA PRO A 57 -12.27 -14.31 -16.80
C PRO A 57 -12.35 -13.18 -17.84
N ALA A 58 -13.06 -12.10 -17.56
CA ALA A 58 -13.10 -10.95 -18.45
C ALA A 58 -11.78 -10.16 -18.50
N MET A 59 -10.93 -10.34 -17.50
CA MET A 59 -9.60 -9.74 -17.39
C MET A 59 -8.47 -10.71 -17.81
N ASP A 60 -8.79 -11.99 -18.02
CA ASP A 60 -7.82 -13.00 -18.45
C ASP A 60 -7.58 -12.88 -19.96
N ARG A 61 -6.84 -11.85 -20.34
CA ARG A 61 -6.50 -11.48 -21.73
C ARG A 61 -5.03 -11.11 -21.82
N PRO A 62 -4.34 -11.46 -22.94
CA PRO A 62 -2.91 -11.21 -23.11
C PRO A 62 -2.50 -9.76 -22.81
N GLU A 63 -3.26 -8.78 -23.29
CA GLU A 63 -2.96 -7.37 -23.08
C GLU A 63 -3.05 -6.94 -21.61
N ILE A 64 -3.82 -7.65 -20.79
CA ILE A 64 -3.90 -7.43 -19.34
C ILE A 64 -2.74 -8.15 -18.63
N ILE A 65 -2.51 -9.40 -18.97
CA ILE A 65 -1.46 -10.24 -18.38
C ILE A 65 -0.09 -9.59 -18.59
N ASP A 66 0.20 -9.14 -19.81
CA ASP A 66 1.47 -8.49 -20.16
C ASP A 66 1.69 -7.15 -19.46
N ASN A 67 0.61 -6.50 -19.01
CA ASN A 67 0.64 -5.19 -18.35
C ASN A 67 0.06 -5.22 -16.93
N LEU A 68 -0.01 -6.37 -16.29
CA LEU A 68 -0.65 -6.55 -14.99
C LEU A 68 -0.15 -5.56 -13.91
N PRO A 69 1.15 -5.27 -13.77
CA PRO A 69 1.61 -4.30 -12.77
C PRO A 69 1.04 -2.90 -13.00
N GLN A 70 0.95 -2.45 -14.25
CA GLN A 70 0.40 -1.14 -14.61
C GLN A 70 -1.12 -1.08 -14.40
N VAL A 71 -1.82 -2.18 -14.73
CA VAL A 71 -3.27 -2.31 -14.49
C VAL A 71 -3.55 -2.23 -12.99
N ARG A 72 -2.85 -3.01 -12.17
CA ARG A 72 -3.03 -3.01 -10.71
C ARG A 72 -2.70 -1.67 -10.07
N LEU A 73 -1.66 -0.98 -10.54
CA LEU A 73 -1.34 0.36 -10.06
C LEU A 73 -2.44 1.37 -10.40
N ALA A 74 -3.02 1.29 -11.61
CA ALA A 74 -4.12 2.16 -12.00
C ALA A 74 -5.41 1.86 -11.22
N GLU A 75 -5.68 0.61 -10.90
CA GLU A 75 -6.80 0.20 -10.04
C GLU A 75 -6.61 0.68 -8.61
N LEU A 76 -5.41 0.50 -8.04
CA LEU A 76 -5.04 1.01 -6.72
C LEU A 76 -5.28 2.52 -6.61
N GLN A 77 -4.83 3.30 -7.60
CA GLN A 77 -5.02 4.75 -7.58
C GLN A 77 -6.50 5.13 -7.60
N LYS A 78 -7.31 4.48 -8.45
CA LYS A 78 -8.76 4.72 -8.50
C LYS A 78 -9.45 4.33 -7.19
N SER A 79 -9.07 3.20 -6.61
CA SER A 79 -9.58 2.72 -5.33
C SER A 79 -9.25 3.72 -4.22
N ALA A 80 -7.99 4.16 -4.14
CA ALA A 80 -7.54 5.14 -3.17
C ALA A 80 -8.27 6.48 -3.29
N ASP A 81 -8.46 6.98 -4.52
CA ASP A 81 -9.19 8.23 -4.79
C ASP A 81 -10.66 8.13 -4.31
N ILE A 82 -11.31 6.97 -4.54
CA ILE A 82 -12.70 6.74 -4.12
C ILE A 82 -12.83 6.62 -2.60
N ILE A 83 -11.86 5.96 -1.96
CA ILE A 83 -11.85 5.76 -0.50
C ILE A 83 -11.55 7.09 0.23
N GLY A 84 -10.79 7.99 -0.38
CA GLY A 84 -10.41 9.27 0.19
C GLY A 84 -9.00 9.30 0.77
N TYR A 85 -8.08 8.58 0.17
CA TYR A 85 -6.66 8.77 0.46
C TYR A 85 -6.11 10.01 -0.24
N ASP A 86 -5.43 10.86 0.52
CA ASP A 86 -4.79 12.08 0.02
C ASP A 86 -3.45 11.80 -0.66
N GLU A 87 -2.81 10.69 -0.30
CA GLU A 87 -1.51 10.29 -0.84
C GLU A 87 -1.38 8.75 -0.92
N VAL A 88 -0.87 8.25 -2.04
CA VAL A 88 -0.49 6.84 -2.22
C VAL A 88 1.02 6.76 -2.42
N ILE A 89 1.69 5.94 -1.61
CA ILE A 89 3.14 5.77 -1.60
C ILE A 89 3.45 4.30 -1.88
N MET A 90 4.07 4.03 -3.02
CA MET A 90 4.59 2.69 -3.32
C MET A 90 5.95 2.52 -2.66
N LEU A 91 6.12 1.46 -1.86
CA LEU A 91 7.40 1.17 -1.21
C LEU A 91 8.43 0.61 -2.21
N GLY A 92 7.94 0.03 -3.31
CA GLY A 92 8.75 -0.35 -4.46
C GLY A 92 9.38 -1.74 -4.40
N TYR A 93 8.89 -2.62 -3.54
CA TYR A 93 9.29 -4.03 -3.54
C TYR A 93 8.43 -4.85 -4.50
N ARG A 94 8.99 -5.97 -4.96
CA ARG A 94 8.25 -6.96 -5.73
C ARG A 94 7.44 -7.84 -4.78
N ASP A 95 6.25 -8.24 -5.20
CA ASP A 95 5.43 -9.23 -4.49
C ASP A 95 6.17 -10.56 -4.33
N SER A 96 6.08 -11.14 -3.14
CA SER A 96 6.72 -12.41 -2.79
C SER A 96 5.89 -13.63 -3.21
N GLY A 97 4.63 -13.43 -3.57
CA GLY A 97 3.68 -14.51 -3.84
C GLY A 97 3.30 -15.30 -2.59
N MET A 98 2.59 -16.39 -2.82
CA MET A 98 2.19 -17.32 -1.76
C MET A 98 3.40 -18.05 -1.17
N PRO A 99 3.34 -18.49 0.10
CA PRO A 99 4.39 -19.33 0.68
C PRO A 99 4.72 -20.51 -0.22
N ASP A 100 6.02 -20.82 -0.32
CA ASP A 100 6.55 -21.92 -1.15
C ASP A 100 6.35 -21.76 -2.66
N SER A 101 5.92 -20.60 -3.13
CA SER A 101 5.86 -20.32 -4.57
C SER A 101 7.26 -20.04 -5.15
N PRO A 102 7.46 -20.22 -6.47
CA PRO A 102 8.72 -19.86 -7.13
C PRO A 102 9.10 -18.37 -6.95
N ALA A 103 8.11 -17.49 -6.78
CA ALA A 103 8.31 -16.06 -6.56
C ALA A 103 9.10 -15.77 -5.29
N ASN A 104 9.01 -16.64 -4.26
CA ASN A 104 9.78 -16.49 -3.03
C ASN A 104 11.30 -16.55 -3.24
N SER A 105 11.76 -17.16 -4.34
CA SER A 105 13.19 -17.25 -4.68
C SER A 105 13.70 -16.03 -5.45
N ASN A 106 12.82 -15.10 -5.82
CA ASN A 106 13.22 -13.89 -6.52
C ASN A 106 13.98 -12.95 -5.55
N PRO A 107 15.22 -12.54 -5.88
CA PRO A 107 15.99 -11.67 -4.99
C PRO A 107 15.34 -10.29 -4.75
N ASP A 108 14.48 -9.83 -5.67
CA ASP A 108 13.77 -8.56 -5.54
C ASP A 108 12.45 -8.69 -4.76
N ALA A 109 12.05 -9.90 -4.39
CA ALA A 109 10.84 -10.14 -3.62
C ALA A 109 10.94 -9.51 -2.21
N PHE A 110 9.85 -8.97 -1.72
CA PHE A 110 9.82 -8.28 -0.41
C PHE A 110 10.26 -9.21 0.74
N ALA A 111 9.96 -10.51 0.65
CA ALA A 111 10.41 -11.50 1.64
C ALA A 111 11.95 -11.63 1.72
N ASN A 112 12.67 -11.24 0.69
CA ASN A 112 14.13 -11.27 0.61
C ASN A 112 14.78 -9.89 0.79
N ALA A 113 13.98 -8.84 1.01
CA ALA A 113 14.51 -7.50 1.26
C ALA A 113 15.33 -7.47 2.55
N ASP A 114 16.36 -6.63 2.59
CA ASP A 114 17.07 -6.33 3.83
C ASP A 114 16.10 -5.69 4.83
N PRO A 115 15.87 -6.30 6.01
CA PRO A 115 14.93 -5.75 7.00
C PRO A 115 15.28 -4.32 7.45
N GLU A 116 16.56 -4.01 7.62
CA GLU A 116 17.00 -2.68 8.04
C GLU A 116 16.69 -1.63 6.97
N GLU A 117 16.84 -1.98 5.70
CA GLU A 117 16.52 -1.09 4.59
C GLU A 117 15.01 -0.88 4.48
N ALA A 118 14.21 -1.95 4.56
CA ALA A 118 12.75 -1.88 4.49
C ALA A 118 12.16 -1.08 5.66
N ILE A 119 12.63 -1.32 6.88
CA ILE A 119 12.28 -0.55 8.07
C ILE A 119 12.67 0.92 7.87
N GLY A 120 13.86 1.20 7.36
CA GLY A 120 14.35 2.54 7.09
C GLY A 120 13.43 3.33 6.14
N ARG A 121 12.92 2.72 5.09
CA ARG A 121 11.95 3.33 4.16
C ARG A 121 10.65 3.70 4.89
N ILE A 122 10.07 2.77 5.64
CA ILE A 122 8.83 3.01 6.41
C ILE A 122 9.03 4.08 7.47
N VAL A 123 10.12 4.02 8.23
CA VAL A 123 10.45 5.03 9.24
C VAL A 123 10.60 6.43 8.63
N SER A 124 11.20 6.53 7.44
CA SER A 124 11.31 7.80 6.71
C SER A 124 9.94 8.39 6.39
N ILE A 125 9.01 7.55 5.92
CA ILE A 125 7.63 7.94 5.62
C ILE A 125 6.90 8.39 6.90
N ILE A 126 6.99 7.60 7.98
CA ILE A 126 6.39 7.92 9.27
C ILE A 126 6.91 9.27 9.80
N ARG A 127 8.21 9.51 9.71
CA ARG A 127 8.82 10.78 10.14
C ARG A 127 8.38 11.97 9.29
N ARG A 128 8.15 11.76 8.00
CA ARG A 128 7.64 12.78 7.07
C ARG A 128 6.18 13.12 7.35
N ILE A 129 5.32 12.10 7.41
CA ILE A 129 3.86 12.27 7.59
C ILE A 129 3.53 12.60 9.05
N ARG A 130 4.25 12.02 10.01
CA ARG A 130 3.98 12.13 11.46
C ARG A 130 2.53 11.77 11.79
N PRO A 131 2.06 10.58 11.41
CA PRO A 131 0.68 10.18 11.64
C PRO A 131 0.36 10.08 13.13
N HIS A 132 -0.89 10.35 13.49
CA HIS A 132 -1.41 10.16 14.85
C HIS A 132 -1.85 8.71 15.05
N VAL A 133 -2.24 8.04 13.95
CA VAL A 133 -2.67 6.65 13.92
C VAL A 133 -2.02 5.95 12.73
N ILE A 134 -1.58 4.72 12.95
CA ILE A 134 -1.11 3.81 11.89
C ILE A 134 -2.00 2.58 11.90
N ILE A 135 -2.52 2.20 10.72
CA ILE A 135 -3.26 0.96 10.49
C ILE A 135 -2.36 0.01 9.71
N SER A 136 -2.20 -1.20 10.22
CA SER A 136 -1.40 -2.25 9.57
C SER A 136 -1.93 -3.62 10.01
N TYR A 137 -1.22 -4.69 9.65
CA TYR A 137 -1.57 -6.04 10.05
C TYR A 137 -1.23 -6.30 11.54
N PRO A 138 -1.95 -7.23 12.21
CA PRO A 138 -1.59 -7.64 13.55
C PRO A 138 -0.29 -8.46 13.57
N ASP A 139 0.37 -8.51 14.72
CA ASP A 139 1.58 -9.33 14.93
C ASP A 139 1.29 -10.83 14.88
N GLU A 140 0.07 -11.23 15.21
CA GLU A 140 -0.36 -12.63 15.21
C GLU A 140 -0.99 -13.00 13.86
N ARG A 141 -0.49 -14.07 13.26
CA ARG A 141 -1.01 -14.70 12.04
C ARG A 141 -1.61 -16.07 12.35
#